data_f3b6b17b44498c84a17a7262302ee6ee
#
_entry.id   f3b6b17b44498c84a17a7262302ee6ee
#
_cell.length_a   1.000
_cell.length_b   1.000
_cell.length_c   1.000
_cell.angle_alpha   90.00
_cell.angle_beta   90.00
_cell.angle_gamma   90.00
#
_symmetry.space_group_name_H-M   'P 1'
#
loop_
_entity.id
_entity.type
_entity.pdbx_description
1 polymer ?
#
loop_
_entity_poly.entity_id
_entity_poly.type
_entity_poly.pdbx_seq_one_letter_code
_entity_poly.pdbx_strand_id
1 'polypeptide(L)'
;MKAKSAKELLNERYGERGTAQREQFREEAFSFYFGQIIKSRRKELKLSQNELADRIGKQRPYISRIENGEDIRISNLALVANALDLSIEVTAK
;
A
#
# COMPACT_ATOMS: atom_id res chain seq x y z
N MET A 1 -12.98 5.07 -7.27
CA MET A 1 -11.76 5.80 -7.70
C MET A 1 -10.83 4.85 -8.42
N LYS A 2 -10.33 5.27 -9.55
CA LYS A 2 -9.39 4.44 -10.31
C LYS A 2 -7.98 4.73 -9.84
N ALA A 3 -7.34 3.75 -9.24
CA ALA A 3 -5.98 3.90 -8.75
C ALA A 3 -4.98 3.86 -9.91
N LYS A 4 -3.89 4.58 -9.79
CA LYS A 4 -2.79 4.50 -10.74
C LYS A 4 -2.10 3.14 -10.63
N SER A 5 -1.59 2.64 -11.74
CA SER A 5 -0.78 1.43 -11.72
C SER A 5 0.56 1.71 -11.03
N ALA A 6 1.21 0.67 -10.55
CA ALA A 6 2.54 0.82 -9.95
C ALA A 6 3.53 1.42 -10.94
N LYS A 7 3.43 1.05 -12.22
CA LYS A 7 4.31 1.59 -13.26
C LYS A 7 4.11 3.09 -13.45
N GLU A 8 2.87 3.53 -13.51
CA GLU A 8 2.56 4.96 -13.64
C GLU A 8 3.10 5.76 -12.47
N LEU A 9 2.89 5.26 -11.26
CA LEU A 9 3.37 5.91 -10.05
C LEU A 9 4.89 6.02 -10.04
N LEU A 10 5.58 4.95 -10.43
CA LEU A 10 7.05 4.96 -10.49
C LEU A 10 7.56 5.97 -11.51
N ASN A 11 6.96 6.02 -12.69
CA ASN A 11 7.38 6.94 -13.73
C ASN A 11 7.18 8.40 -13.32
N GLU A 12 6.09 8.70 -12.63
CA GLU A 12 5.82 10.05 -12.14
C GLU A 12 6.82 10.50 -11.08
N ARG A 13 7.20 9.61 -10.19
CA ARG A 13 8.04 9.97 -9.04
C ARG A 13 9.53 9.86 -9.31
N TYR A 14 9.95 8.85 -10.07
CA TYR A 14 11.37 8.48 -10.20
C TYR A 14 11.87 8.44 -11.63
N GLY A 15 11.02 8.74 -12.60
CA GLY A 15 11.40 8.74 -14.01
C GLY A 15 11.26 7.38 -14.67
N GLU A 16 11.84 7.28 -15.85
CA GLU A 16 11.72 6.10 -16.70
C GLU A 16 12.39 4.88 -16.09
N ARG A 17 11.82 3.71 -16.40
CA ARG A 17 12.39 2.44 -15.98
C ARG A 17 13.77 2.24 -16.60
N GLY A 18 14.70 1.70 -15.81
CA GLY A 18 16.06 1.43 -16.25
C GLY A 18 17.07 2.43 -15.78
N THR A 19 16.66 3.54 -15.17
CA THR A 19 17.59 4.47 -14.56
C THR A 19 18.05 3.93 -13.21
N ALA A 20 19.29 4.22 -12.82
CA ALA A 20 19.81 3.81 -11.51
C ALA A 20 18.98 4.39 -10.37
N GLN A 21 18.54 5.63 -10.49
CA GLN A 21 17.72 6.29 -9.50
C GLN A 21 16.37 5.57 -9.35
N ARG A 22 15.75 5.19 -10.46
CA ARG A 22 14.47 4.49 -10.44
C ARG A 22 14.57 3.15 -9.73
N GLU A 23 15.60 2.37 -10.01
CA GLU A 23 15.78 1.07 -9.37
C GLU A 23 16.03 1.21 -7.87
N GLN A 24 16.77 2.23 -7.47
CA GLN A 24 17.06 2.50 -6.06
C GLN A 24 15.79 2.78 -5.25
N PHE A 25 14.83 3.52 -5.81
CA PHE A 25 13.62 3.93 -5.09
C PHE A 25 12.39 3.08 -5.40
N ARG A 26 12.57 2.02 -6.14
CA ARG A 26 11.47 1.15 -6.58
C ARG A 26 10.67 0.58 -5.40
N GLU A 27 11.36 0.09 -4.39
CA GLU A 27 10.72 -0.50 -3.21
C GLU A 27 9.91 0.53 -2.43
N GLU A 28 10.44 1.72 -2.24
CA GLU A 28 9.74 2.81 -1.58
C GLU A 28 8.48 3.22 -2.33
N ALA A 29 8.54 3.24 -3.67
CA ALA A 29 7.40 3.60 -4.49
C ALA A 29 6.28 2.58 -4.36
N PHE A 30 6.60 1.30 -4.34
CA PHE A 30 5.60 0.25 -4.16
C PHE A 30 4.97 0.32 -2.78
N SER A 31 5.77 0.52 -1.74
CA SER A 31 5.27 0.63 -0.37
C SER A 31 4.33 1.81 -0.23
N PHE A 32 4.69 2.95 -0.81
CA PHE A 32 3.85 4.13 -0.83
C PHE A 32 2.51 3.85 -1.55
N TYR A 33 2.58 3.23 -2.70
CA TYR A 33 1.41 2.93 -3.52
C TYR A 33 0.41 2.05 -2.76
N PHE A 34 0.89 0.96 -2.17
CA PHE A 34 0.03 0.06 -1.41
C PHE A 34 -0.55 0.74 -0.17
N GLY A 35 0.25 1.57 0.51
CA GLY A 35 -0.22 2.34 1.65
C GLY A 35 -1.39 3.26 1.30
N GLN A 36 -1.33 3.91 0.12
CA GLN A 36 -2.39 4.78 -0.34
C GLN A 36 -3.66 4.02 -0.69
N ILE A 37 -3.54 2.84 -1.28
CA ILE A 37 -4.69 1.98 -1.57
C ILE A 37 -5.39 1.57 -0.28
N ILE A 38 -4.63 1.16 0.72
CA ILE A 38 -5.17 0.75 2.02
C ILE A 38 -5.90 1.91 2.69
N LYS A 39 -5.28 3.08 2.69
CA LYS A 39 -5.88 4.28 3.29
C LYS A 39 -7.19 4.66 2.59
N SER A 40 -7.19 4.65 1.27
CA SER A 40 -8.39 5.00 0.49
C SER A 40 -9.52 4.02 0.77
N ARG A 41 -9.23 2.72 0.76
CA ARG A 41 -10.24 1.70 1.02
C ARG A 41 -10.79 1.79 2.43
N ARG A 42 -9.91 2.03 3.42
CA ARG A 42 -10.34 2.21 4.80
C ARG A 42 -11.35 3.36 4.90
N LYS A 43 -11.06 4.48 4.24
CA LYS A 43 -11.94 5.65 4.24
C LYS A 43 -13.25 5.38 3.52
N GLU A 44 -13.23 4.63 2.43
CA GLU A 44 -14.46 4.20 1.74
C GLU A 44 -15.38 3.42 2.67
N LEU A 45 -14.81 2.59 3.52
CA LEU A 45 -15.55 1.79 4.48
C LEU A 45 -15.87 2.56 5.76
N LYS A 46 -15.48 3.83 5.84
CA LYS A 46 -15.72 4.72 6.99
C LYS A 46 -15.12 4.18 8.29
N LEU A 47 -13.95 3.55 8.19
CA LEU A 47 -13.24 3.03 9.34
C LEU A 47 -12.13 3.98 9.77
N SER A 48 -11.97 4.16 11.09
CA SER A 48 -10.80 4.83 11.62
C SER A 48 -9.61 3.87 11.60
N GLN A 49 -8.40 4.41 11.77
CA GLN A 49 -7.21 3.58 11.93
C GLN A 49 -7.32 2.66 13.14
N ASN A 50 -7.88 3.16 14.24
CA ASN A 50 -8.10 2.35 15.44
C ASN A 50 -9.06 1.20 15.17
N GLU A 51 -10.16 1.47 14.49
CA GLU A 51 -11.15 0.44 14.17
C GLU A 51 -10.56 -0.65 13.29
N LEU A 52 -9.76 -0.28 12.29
CA LEU A 52 -9.10 -1.25 11.45
C LEU A 52 -8.08 -2.08 12.24
N ALA A 53 -7.29 -1.42 13.08
CA ALA A 53 -6.31 -2.09 13.92
C ALA A 53 -6.99 -3.12 14.84
N ASP A 54 -8.10 -2.74 15.47
CA ASP A 54 -8.86 -3.62 16.34
C ASP A 54 -9.34 -4.88 15.61
N ARG A 55 -9.77 -4.73 14.36
CA ARG A 55 -10.25 -5.86 13.56
C ARG A 55 -9.19 -6.94 13.33
N ILE A 56 -7.93 -6.55 13.28
CA ILE A 56 -6.83 -7.47 13.00
C ILE A 56 -5.96 -7.74 14.21
N GLY A 57 -6.41 -7.31 15.40
CA GLY A 57 -5.67 -7.56 16.64
C GLY A 57 -4.35 -6.81 16.75
N LYS A 58 -4.28 -5.63 16.14
CA LYS A 58 -3.08 -4.78 16.15
C LYS A 58 -3.43 -3.44 16.79
N GLN A 59 -2.45 -2.55 16.90
CA GLN A 59 -2.63 -1.21 17.42
C GLN A 59 -2.54 -0.18 16.30
N ARG A 60 -3.08 1.00 16.54
CA ARG A 60 -3.14 2.08 15.55
C ARG A 60 -1.79 2.38 14.86
N PRO A 61 -0.64 2.44 15.56
CA PRO A 61 0.63 2.72 14.91
C PRO A 61 1.00 1.72 13.81
N TYR A 62 0.56 0.46 13.93
CA TYR A 62 0.76 -0.55 12.90
C TYR A 62 0.09 -0.12 11.59
N ILE A 63 -1.16 0.33 11.67
CA ILE A 63 -1.92 0.79 10.49
C ILE A 63 -1.32 2.08 9.94
N SER A 64 -0.97 3.02 10.80
CA SER A 64 -0.39 4.30 10.39
C SER A 64 0.90 4.08 9.58
N ARG A 65 1.77 3.18 10.04
CA ARG A 65 3.01 2.89 9.33
C ARG A 65 2.74 2.29 7.95
N ILE A 66 1.80 1.35 7.87
CA ILE A 66 1.46 0.73 6.58
C ILE A 66 0.91 1.79 5.61
N GLU A 67 0.02 2.65 6.08
CA GLU A 67 -0.56 3.70 5.23
C GLU A 67 0.46 4.73 4.78
N ASN A 68 1.51 4.93 5.55
CA ASN A 68 2.60 5.84 5.20
C ASN A 68 3.67 5.18 4.33
N GLY A 69 3.50 3.92 3.98
CA GLY A 69 4.45 3.20 3.15
C GLY A 69 5.69 2.74 3.89
N GLU A 70 5.62 2.66 5.22
CA GLU A 70 6.74 2.24 6.04
C GLU A 70 6.66 0.75 6.35
N ASP A 71 7.79 0.07 6.25
CA ASP A 71 7.97 -1.31 6.71
C ASP A 71 6.86 -2.27 6.27
N ILE A 72 6.47 -2.19 5.00
CA ILE A 72 5.44 -3.06 4.46
C ILE A 72 6.01 -4.42 4.10
N ARG A 73 5.50 -5.45 4.80
CA ARG A 73 5.78 -6.84 4.48
C ARG A 73 4.55 -7.45 3.83
N ILE A 74 4.77 -8.43 2.96
CA ILE A 74 3.65 -9.09 2.27
C ILE A 74 2.65 -9.67 3.26
N SER A 75 3.11 -10.26 4.35
CA SER A 75 2.23 -10.82 5.37
C SER A 75 1.35 -9.75 6.03
N ASN A 76 1.92 -8.59 6.34
CA ASN A 76 1.18 -7.48 6.92
C ASN A 76 0.17 -6.92 5.92
N LEU A 77 0.60 -6.78 4.68
CA LEU A 77 -0.23 -6.25 3.62
C LEU A 77 -1.43 -7.16 3.36
N ALA A 78 -1.20 -8.48 3.33
CA ALA A 78 -2.27 -9.46 3.14
C ALA A 78 -3.29 -9.42 4.29
N LEU A 79 -2.81 -9.30 5.53
CA LEU A 79 -3.68 -9.22 6.71
C LEU A 79 -4.60 -8.00 6.63
N VAL A 80 -4.03 -6.84 6.34
CA VAL A 80 -4.79 -5.59 6.27
C VAL A 80 -5.73 -5.59 5.07
N ALA A 81 -5.26 -6.05 3.92
CA ALA A 81 -6.08 -6.11 2.70
C ALA A 81 -7.30 -7.01 2.91
N ASN A 82 -7.10 -8.16 3.53
CA ASN A 82 -8.19 -9.09 3.82
C ASN A 82 -9.26 -8.45 4.71
N ALA A 83 -8.84 -7.69 5.70
CA ALA A 83 -9.76 -6.99 6.61
C ALA A 83 -10.57 -5.91 5.90
N LEU A 84 -10.09 -5.42 4.76
CA LEU A 84 -10.74 -4.37 3.97
C LEU A 84 -11.44 -4.92 2.71
N ASP A 85 -11.58 -6.23 2.60
CA ASP A 85 -12.14 -6.90 1.42
C ASP A 85 -11.40 -6.55 0.12
N LEU A 86 -10.09 -6.40 0.23
CA LEU A 86 -9.21 -6.23 -0.93
C LEU A 86 -8.52 -7.54 -1.25
N SER A 87 -8.36 -7.82 -2.52
CA SER A 87 -7.54 -8.95 -2.97
C SER A 87 -6.24 -8.42 -3.55
N ILE A 88 -5.17 -9.20 -3.36
CA ILE A 88 -3.88 -8.90 -3.94
C ILE A 88 -3.64 -9.94 -5.02
N GLU A 89 -3.42 -9.47 -6.25
CA GLU A 89 -3.17 -10.35 -7.38
C GLU A 89 -1.80 -10.03 -7.98
N VAL A 90 -1.08 -11.08 -8.34
CA VAL A 90 0.17 -10.97 -9.08
C VAL A 90 -0.05 -11.67 -10.41
N THR A 91 0.01 -10.90 -11.49
CA THR A 91 -0.24 -11.42 -12.82
C THR A 91 1.04 -11.39 -13.65
N ALA A 92 1.23 -12.44 -14.45
CA ALA A 92 2.32 -12.46 -15.41
C ALA A 92 2.02 -11.50 -16.55
N LYS A 93 3.03 -10.83 -17.03
CA LYS A 93 2.90 -9.94 -18.19
C LYS A 93 3.04 -10.72 -19.49
#